data_972ae0759e89ea175b5a94bf1d64f93c
#
_entry.id   972ae0759e89ea175b5a94bf1d64f93c
#
_cell.length_a   1.000
_cell.length_b   1.000
_cell.length_c   1.000
_cell.angle_alpha   90.00
_cell.angle_beta   90.00
_cell.angle_gamma   90.00
#
_symmetry.space_group_name_H-M   'P 1'
#
loop_
_entity.id
_entity.type
_entity.pdbx_description
1 polymer ?
#
loop_
_entity_poly.entity_id
_entity_poly.type
_entity_poly.pdbx_seq_one_letter_code
_entity_poly.pdbx_strand_id
1 'polypeptide(L)'
;MKKIVLYIVAILANLSLMAQMDVSFGKRFYDIKDDCMDVKMIAEDNSGYYFYYCMNEYQGEGEFAYKYYLAHSDVDGNIIKVAKIDFGSPSYKIEQTWRNNNLVGFILSKTKKDKVKETRRSSRSKTTPKETGTEKLYVQYLHLSDMRLIDTPQLFLNYSYVVDSAQKPFLFSFSENKTKMVFCLKQGDSTSSNAQVKVYNTQMGLLWNKTYKLPNPEGMKMEIQDVCVNNDGDKVLLAVKANAQGKKVNHKDDVAHLIYISKFQNKEYSLQIPEAWATQMKCCFNMEGNHMIAGYYGTSNDKPNCASGTFAYTFDARRLHQTNFSMQEFKEYETDAMVAENKDMAAPSEFITYVEELVPMVGGNVVMLGEQRFQSHIIPPKRRDQKATGEEALFYRDLVLTNIDKTGLVTGNAFIAKRQKEFKGNNQYNGYVVTRDRFGMYIMFNDHIANYTKEGKFSPSRQYNSDKMRTQINFVQVYSDGSYNWRQALRTNEMKMPLYKTIFLTNTKDILFMCHWEDNNVIGKFQTR
;
A
#
# COMPACT_ATOMS: atom_id res chain seq x y z
N MET A 1 -14.99 51.61 10.10
CA MET A 1 -15.44 50.91 8.87
C MET A 1 -14.40 49.93 8.29
N LYS A 2 -13.14 50.33 8.03
CA LYS A 2 -12.14 49.39 7.44
C LYS A 2 -11.88 48.12 8.27
N LYS A 3 -11.88 48.16 9.60
CA LYS A 3 -11.69 46.97 10.46
C LYS A 3 -12.88 46.01 10.44
N ILE A 4 -14.12 46.52 10.29
CA ILE A 4 -15.33 45.69 10.21
C ILE A 4 -15.40 44.98 8.86
N VAL A 5 -15.00 45.65 7.78
CA VAL A 5 -14.93 45.02 6.44
C VAL A 5 -13.89 43.89 6.40
N LEU A 6 -12.74 44.09 7.07
CA LEU A 6 -11.71 43.04 7.15
C LEU A 6 -12.19 41.81 7.94
N TYR A 7 -12.95 42.01 9.02
CA TYR A 7 -13.56 40.91 9.80
C TYR A 7 -14.64 40.16 9.02
N ILE A 8 -15.47 40.87 8.26
CA ILE A 8 -16.51 40.27 7.42
C ILE A 8 -15.86 39.48 6.26
N VAL A 9 -14.79 39.98 5.65
CA VAL A 9 -14.05 39.27 4.60
C VAL A 9 -13.35 38.03 5.17
N ALA A 10 -12.77 38.11 6.39
CA ALA A 10 -12.17 36.96 7.07
C ALA A 10 -13.21 35.90 7.49
N ILE A 11 -14.43 36.33 7.90
CA ILE A 11 -15.54 35.41 8.21
C ILE A 11 -16.08 34.76 6.93
N LEU A 12 -16.24 35.54 5.84
CA LEU A 12 -16.69 35.01 4.55
C LEU A 12 -15.63 34.08 3.91
N ALA A 13 -14.34 34.39 4.08
CA ALA A 13 -13.25 33.49 3.65
C ALA A 13 -13.23 32.19 4.47
N ASN A 14 -13.51 32.23 5.77
CA ASN A 14 -13.63 31.01 6.60
C ASN A 14 -14.94 30.24 6.34
N LEU A 15 -16.02 30.88 5.92
CA LEU A 15 -17.26 30.20 5.53
C LEU A 15 -17.14 29.50 4.16
N SER A 16 -16.29 30.01 3.26
CA SER A 16 -16.01 29.36 1.97
C SER A 16 -15.08 28.15 2.10
N LEU A 17 -14.36 27.99 3.23
CA LEU A 17 -13.52 26.84 3.52
C LEU A 17 -14.30 25.60 3.99
N MET A 18 -15.58 25.75 4.27
CA MET A 18 -16.51 24.65 4.62
C MET A 18 -17.35 24.20 3.42
N ALA A 19 -16.93 24.48 2.20
CA ALA A 19 -17.62 23.96 1.02
C ALA A 19 -17.62 22.43 1.07
N GLN A 20 -18.76 21.87 1.36
CA GLN A 20 -19.03 20.44 1.20
C GLN A 20 -18.68 20.11 -0.25
N MET A 21 -17.87 19.09 -0.47
CA MET A 21 -17.52 18.68 -1.83
C MET A 21 -18.80 18.25 -2.54
N ASP A 22 -19.00 18.73 -3.76
CA ASP A 22 -20.12 18.29 -4.59
C ASP A 22 -19.83 16.85 -5.03
N VAL A 23 -20.51 15.92 -4.38
CA VAL A 23 -20.44 14.48 -4.68
C VAL A 23 -21.67 14.10 -5.47
N SER A 24 -21.47 13.58 -6.67
CA SER A 24 -22.54 12.96 -7.47
C SER A 24 -22.44 11.44 -7.37
N PHE A 25 -23.57 10.76 -7.45
CA PHE A 25 -23.67 9.31 -7.43
C PHE A 25 -24.41 8.80 -8.65
N GLY A 26 -23.89 7.73 -9.24
CA GLY A 26 -24.60 6.93 -10.24
C GLY A 26 -25.77 6.15 -9.64
N LYS A 27 -26.47 5.40 -10.47
CA LYS A 27 -27.55 4.52 -10.02
C LYS A 27 -27.00 3.37 -9.17
N ARG A 28 -27.79 2.95 -8.20
CA ARG A 28 -27.48 1.76 -7.39
C ARG A 28 -27.49 0.50 -8.25
N PHE A 29 -26.60 -0.42 -7.98
CA PHE A 29 -26.52 -1.72 -8.66
C PHE A 29 -26.27 -2.85 -7.67
N TYR A 30 -26.85 -4.03 -7.97
CA TYR A 30 -26.92 -5.17 -7.04
C TYR A 30 -25.89 -6.27 -7.33
N ASP A 31 -25.10 -6.14 -8.41
CA ASP A 31 -24.29 -7.25 -8.93
C ASP A 31 -23.05 -7.60 -8.09
N ILE A 32 -22.69 -6.73 -7.13
CA ILE A 32 -21.61 -7.00 -6.17
C ILE A 32 -22.24 -7.42 -4.86
N LYS A 33 -22.11 -8.70 -4.53
CA LYS A 33 -22.59 -9.24 -3.25
C LYS A 33 -21.67 -8.87 -2.10
N ASP A 34 -22.16 -8.97 -0.85
CA ASP A 34 -21.42 -8.69 0.38
C ASP A 34 -20.10 -9.48 0.51
N ASP A 35 -19.93 -10.58 -0.23
CA ASP A 35 -18.72 -11.41 -0.26
C ASP A 35 -17.63 -10.86 -1.21
N CYS A 36 -17.79 -9.65 -1.75
CA CYS A 36 -16.78 -9.03 -2.60
C CYS A 36 -15.55 -8.68 -1.78
N MET A 37 -14.40 -9.27 -2.13
CA MET A 37 -13.14 -9.09 -1.40
C MET A 37 -12.24 -8.02 -1.99
N ASP A 38 -12.38 -7.73 -3.27
CA ASP A 38 -11.55 -6.74 -3.96
C ASP A 38 -12.35 -6.08 -5.07
N VAL A 39 -12.31 -4.76 -5.10
CA VAL A 39 -12.87 -3.93 -6.17
C VAL A 39 -11.78 -2.98 -6.62
N LYS A 40 -11.51 -2.92 -7.92
CA LYS A 40 -10.48 -2.03 -8.46
C LYS A 40 -10.92 -1.41 -9.78
N MET A 41 -10.84 -0.10 -9.86
CA MET A 41 -10.96 0.61 -11.14
C MET A 41 -9.68 0.44 -11.94
N ILE A 42 -9.81 0.09 -13.23
CA ILE A 42 -8.67 -0.32 -14.06
C ILE A 42 -8.48 0.52 -15.31
N ALA A 43 -9.54 1.16 -15.79
CA ALA A 43 -9.47 1.95 -17.01
C ALA A 43 -10.61 2.97 -17.11
N GLU A 44 -10.41 3.93 -17.99
CA GLU A 44 -11.36 4.94 -18.44
C GLU A 44 -11.22 5.09 -19.95
N ASP A 45 -12.35 5.25 -20.66
CA ASP A 45 -12.39 5.70 -22.04
C ASP A 45 -13.53 6.72 -22.26
N ASN A 46 -13.81 7.07 -23.51
CA ASN A 46 -14.85 8.04 -23.83
C ASN A 46 -16.28 7.57 -23.49
N SER A 47 -16.46 6.25 -23.28
CA SER A 47 -17.76 5.64 -22.96
C SER A 47 -18.01 5.54 -21.47
N GLY A 48 -16.95 5.65 -20.65
CA GLY A 48 -17.05 5.59 -19.19
C GLY A 48 -15.90 4.89 -18.51
N TYR A 49 -16.20 4.15 -17.44
CA TYR A 49 -15.23 3.60 -16.51
C TYR A 49 -15.32 2.09 -16.42
N TYR A 50 -14.16 1.43 -16.31
CA TYR A 50 -14.05 -0.01 -16.18
C TYR A 50 -13.47 -0.38 -14.82
N PHE A 51 -14.08 -1.35 -14.16
CA PHE A 51 -13.56 -1.89 -12.91
C PHE A 51 -13.81 -3.38 -12.82
N TYR A 52 -12.93 -4.10 -12.17
CA TYR A 52 -13.19 -5.48 -11.80
C TYR A 52 -13.57 -5.58 -10.33
N TYR A 53 -14.30 -6.63 -10.01
CA TYR A 53 -14.51 -7.07 -8.65
C TYR A 53 -14.31 -8.57 -8.53
N CYS A 54 -13.83 -8.98 -7.36
CA CYS A 54 -13.49 -10.35 -7.04
C CYS A 54 -14.36 -10.85 -5.89
N MET A 55 -14.99 -11.99 -6.10
CA MET A 55 -15.56 -12.77 -5.01
C MET A 55 -14.69 -13.99 -4.79
N ASN A 56 -14.43 -14.37 -3.54
CA ASN A 56 -13.77 -15.62 -3.27
C ASN A 56 -14.72 -16.57 -2.56
N GLU A 57 -14.56 -17.84 -2.86
CA GLU A 57 -15.31 -18.93 -2.27
C GLU A 57 -14.32 -19.88 -1.62
N TYR A 58 -14.49 -20.10 -0.34
CA TYR A 58 -13.63 -21.04 0.39
C TYR A 58 -13.98 -22.48 -0.02
N GLN A 59 -12.98 -23.19 -0.55
CA GLN A 59 -13.14 -24.56 -1.05
C GLN A 59 -12.72 -25.65 -0.03
N GLY A 60 -12.31 -25.24 1.17
CA GLY A 60 -11.73 -26.13 2.18
C GLY A 60 -10.19 -26.22 2.10
N GLU A 61 -9.57 -26.83 3.11
CA GLU A 61 -8.10 -27.02 3.22
C GLU A 61 -7.23 -25.76 2.99
N GLY A 62 -7.79 -24.54 3.16
CA GLY A 62 -7.09 -23.28 2.92
C GLY A 62 -7.04 -22.85 1.45
N GLU A 63 -7.77 -23.51 0.57
CA GLU A 63 -7.91 -23.13 -0.85
C GLU A 63 -9.09 -22.20 -1.07
N PHE A 64 -8.92 -21.22 -1.95
CA PHE A 64 -9.95 -20.29 -2.37
C PHE A 64 -10.14 -20.35 -3.87
N ALA A 65 -11.39 -20.33 -4.31
CA ALA A 65 -11.78 -20.11 -5.68
C ALA A 65 -12.10 -18.64 -5.90
N TYR A 66 -11.46 -18.01 -6.88
CA TYR A 66 -11.67 -16.62 -7.22
C TYR A 66 -12.63 -16.52 -8.41
N LYS A 67 -13.68 -15.72 -8.24
CA LYS A 67 -14.63 -15.40 -9.30
C LYS A 67 -14.48 -13.93 -9.64
N TYR A 68 -14.07 -13.62 -10.85
CA TYR A 68 -13.85 -12.26 -11.31
C TYR A 68 -14.96 -11.80 -12.25
N TYR A 69 -15.34 -10.56 -12.09
CA TYR A 69 -16.28 -9.88 -12.94
C TYR A 69 -15.68 -8.54 -13.38
N LEU A 70 -15.97 -8.16 -14.62
CA LEU A 70 -15.64 -6.85 -15.17
C LEU A 70 -16.94 -6.09 -15.33
N ALA A 71 -16.98 -4.87 -14.82
CA ALA A 71 -18.10 -3.98 -15.01
C ALA A 71 -17.66 -2.75 -15.80
N HIS A 72 -18.53 -2.27 -16.67
CA HIS A 72 -18.42 -1.04 -17.42
C HIS A 72 -19.56 -0.12 -17.01
N SER A 73 -19.23 1.11 -16.60
CA SER A 73 -20.20 2.17 -16.31
C SER A 73 -20.09 3.29 -17.32
N ASP A 74 -21.15 4.09 -17.46
CA ASP A 74 -21.09 5.37 -18.16
C ASP A 74 -20.30 6.42 -17.37
N VAL A 75 -20.16 7.61 -17.93
CA VAL A 75 -19.45 8.75 -17.31
C VAL A 75 -20.15 9.29 -16.07
N ASP A 76 -21.42 8.96 -15.87
CA ASP A 76 -22.20 9.32 -14.67
C ASP A 76 -22.15 8.24 -13.58
N GLY A 77 -21.43 7.13 -13.83
CA GLY A 77 -21.27 6.03 -12.88
C GLY A 77 -22.41 5.00 -12.90
N ASN A 78 -23.31 5.02 -13.93
CA ASN A 78 -24.33 4.00 -14.07
C ASN A 78 -23.77 2.76 -14.77
N ILE A 79 -24.00 1.58 -14.22
CA ILE A 79 -23.53 0.33 -14.82
C ILE A 79 -24.27 0.07 -16.12
N ILE A 80 -23.51 -0.09 -17.20
CA ILE A 80 -24.00 -0.41 -18.55
C ILE A 80 -23.92 -1.92 -18.80
N LYS A 81 -22.81 -2.55 -18.37
CA LYS A 81 -22.54 -3.95 -18.67
C LYS A 81 -21.71 -4.60 -17.57
N VAL A 82 -22.01 -5.85 -17.26
CA VAL A 82 -21.21 -6.72 -16.41
C VAL A 82 -20.90 -8.00 -17.17
N ALA A 83 -19.66 -8.45 -17.14
CA ALA A 83 -19.22 -9.70 -17.75
C ALA A 83 -18.38 -10.50 -16.76
N LYS A 84 -18.59 -11.82 -16.68
CA LYS A 84 -17.70 -12.71 -15.94
C LYS A 84 -16.38 -12.83 -16.68
N ILE A 85 -15.26 -12.73 -15.94
CA ILE A 85 -13.93 -12.98 -16.45
C ILE A 85 -13.54 -14.42 -16.08
N ASP A 86 -13.25 -15.23 -17.08
CA ASP A 86 -12.81 -16.61 -16.86
C ASP A 86 -11.35 -16.78 -17.34
N PHE A 87 -10.42 -16.80 -16.40
CA PHE A 87 -9.00 -17.05 -16.69
C PHE A 87 -8.67 -18.54 -16.93
N GLY A 88 -9.68 -19.42 -17.01
CA GLY A 88 -9.50 -20.85 -17.22
C GLY A 88 -9.15 -21.66 -15.96
N SER A 89 -9.06 -21.03 -14.81
CA SER A 89 -8.90 -21.71 -13.51
C SER A 89 -9.38 -20.80 -12.37
N PRO A 90 -10.16 -21.32 -11.42
CA PRO A 90 -10.61 -20.54 -10.27
C PRO A 90 -9.49 -20.26 -9.25
N SER A 91 -8.31 -20.89 -9.38
CA SER A 91 -7.17 -20.68 -8.50
C SER A 91 -6.24 -19.52 -8.93
N TYR A 92 -6.55 -18.84 -10.03
CA TYR A 92 -5.82 -17.64 -10.40
C TYR A 92 -6.22 -16.46 -9.54
N LYS A 93 -5.21 -15.80 -8.95
CA LYS A 93 -5.36 -14.56 -8.21
C LYS A 93 -4.76 -13.40 -9.00
N ILE A 94 -5.50 -12.32 -9.15
CA ILE A 94 -4.97 -11.08 -9.74
C ILE A 94 -4.02 -10.44 -8.71
N GLU A 95 -2.75 -10.32 -9.07
CA GLU A 95 -1.76 -9.62 -8.24
C GLU A 95 -1.62 -8.17 -8.66
N GLN A 96 -1.76 -7.88 -9.96
CA GLN A 96 -1.62 -6.52 -10.48
C GLN A 96 -2.34 -6.34 -11.82
N THR A 97 -2.71 -5.08 -12.09
CA THR A 97 -3.32 -4.67 -13.36
C THR A 97 -2.61 -3.42 -13.90
N TRP A 98 -2.56 -3.29 -15.21
CA TRP A 98 -2.09 -2.08 -15.88
C TRP A 98 -2.84 -1.85 -17.19
N ARG A 99 -2.89 -0.60 -17.62
CA ARG A 99 -3.48 -0.23 -18.90
C ARG A 99 -2.39 -0.04 -19.95
N ASN A 100 -2.67 -0.50 -21.16
CA ASN A 100 -1.89 -0.24 -22.35
C ASN A 100 -2.84 0.04 -23.51
N ASN A 101 -3.11 1.31 -23.79
CA ASN A 101 -4.12 1.76 -24.75
C ASN A 101 -5.51 1.15 -24.48
N ASN A 102 -6.03 0.34 -25.42
CA ASN A 102 -7.32 -0.35 -25.32
C ASN A 102 -7.23 -1.73 -24.65
N LEU A 103 -6.09 -2.07 -24.09
CA LEU A 103 -5.85 -3.33 -23.40
C LEU A 103 -5.66 -3.11 -21.91
N VAL A 104 -6.14 -4.05 -21.12
CA VAL A 104 -5.77 -4.18 -19.71
C VAL A 104 -4.96 -5.46 -19.55
N GLY A 105 -3.77 -5.34 -18.98
CA GLY A 105 -2.94 -6.47 -18.60
C GLY A 105 -3.22 -6.87 -17.16
N PHE A 106 -3.20 -8.18 -16.90
CA PHE A 106 -3.31 -8.79 -15.59
C PHE A 106 -2.07 -9.63 -15.31
N ILE A 107 -1.47 -9.45 -14.14
CA ILE A 107 -0.54 -10.42 -13.57
C ILE A 107 -1.36 -11.34 -12.68
N LEU A 108 -1.35 -12.61 -13.00
CA LEU A 108 -2.06 -13.66 -12.28
C LEU A 108 -1.05 -14.54 -11.56
N SER A 109 -1.27 -14.81 -10.28
CA SER A 109 -0.51 -15.81 -9.54
C SER A 109 -1.30 -17.11 -9.42
N LYS A 110 -0.58 -18.23 -9.41
CA LYS A 110 -1.11 -19.54 -9.08
C LYS A 110 -0.14 -20.22 -8.14
N THR A 111 -0.54 -20.29 -6.89
CA THR A 111 0.27 -20.89 -5.83
C THR A 111 -0.04 -22.38 -5.72
N LYS A 112 0.98 -23.21 -5.77
CA LYS A 112 0.90 -24.63 -5.43
C LYS A 112 1.71 -24.86 -4.16
N LYS A 113 1.04 -25.25 -3.09
CA LYS A 113 1.70 -25.75 -1.89
C LYS A 113 2.06 -27.22 -2.13
N ASP A 114 3.33 -27.54 -2.17
CA ASP A 114 3.77 -28.92 -2.20
C ASP A 114 3.55 -29.50 -0.79
N LYS A 115 2.59 -30.44 -0.68
CA LYS A 115 2.39 -31.20 0.57
C LYS A 115 3.67 -32.00 0.81
N VAL A 116 4.47 -31.59 1.79
CA VAL A 116 5.58 -32.43 2.27
C VAL A 116 4.94 -33.70 2.83
N LYS A 117 5.10 -34.82 2.13
CA LYS A 117 4.76 -36.13 2.68
C LYS A 117 5.64 -36.31 3.90
N GLU A 118 5.06 -36.26 5.09
CA GLU A 118 5.72 -36.69 6.31
C GLU A 118 6.15 -38.17 6.13
N THR A 119 7.36 -38.35 5.71
CA THR A 119 7.99 -39.65 5.84
C THR A 119 8.25 -39.89 7.32
N ARG A 120 7.35 -40.66 7.95
CA ARG A 120 7.53 -41.21 9.30
C ARG A 120 8.84 -41.99 9.30
N ARG A 121 9.97 -41.33 9.63
CA ARG A 121 11.21 -41.99 9.98
C ARG A 121 11.95 -41.23 11.06
N SER A 122 12.02 -41.91 12.22
CA SER A 122 13.00 -41.79 13.32
C SER A 122 13.18 -40.44 14.02
N SER A 123 12.67 -40.40 15.21
CA SER A 123 12.97 -39.54 16.33
C SER A 123 14.47 -39.36 16.59
N ARG A 124 15.14 -38.36 16.01
CA ARG A 124 16.42 -37.85 16.56
C ARG A 124 16.94 -36.53 15.92
N SER A 125 16.25 -35.91 15.02
CA SER A 125 16.65 -34.58 14.51
C SER A 125 15.49 -33.59 14.63
N LYS A 126 15.66 -32.57 15.48
CA LYS A 126 14.71 -31.48 15.70
C LYS A 126 14.72 -30.42 14.59
N THR A 127 15.09 -30.75 13.39
CA THR A 127 14.97 -29.86 12.24
C THR A 127 13.63 -30.14 11.55
N THR A 128 12.65 -29.30 11.81
CA THR A 128 11.39 -29.27 11.06
C THR A 128 11.73 -29.07 9.58
N PRO A 129 11.25 -29.92 8.66
CA PRO A 129 11.46 -29.69 7.23
C PRO A 129 10.87 -28.33 6.85
N LYS A 130 11.66 -27.47 6.21
CA LYS A 130 11.15 -26.21 5.70
C LYS A 130 10.20 -26.50 4.54
N GLU A 131 8.95 -26.06 4.65
CA GLU A 131 7.99 -26.17 3.56
C GLU A 131 8.49 -25.33 2.38
N THR A 132 8.49 -25.92 1.20
CA THR A 132 8.77 -25.21 -0.06
C THR A 132 7.49 -25.03 -0.83
N GLY A 133 7.28 -23.85 -1.38
CA GLY A 133 6.17 -23.53 -2.28
C GLY A 133 6.72 -23.22 -3.67
N THR A 134 5.90 -23.50 -4.68
CA THR A 134 6.14 -23.05 -6.05
C THR A 134 5.05 -22.10 -6.44
N GLU A 135 5.42 -20.93 -6.94
CA GLU A 135 4.49 -19.95 -7.46
C GLU A 135 4.78 -19.69 -8.92
N LYS A 136 3.72 -19.62 -9.70
CA LYS A 136 3.77 -19.32 -11.12
C LYS A 136 3.03 -18.02 -11.38
N LEU A 137 3.70 -17.11 -12.09
CA LEU A 137 3.08 -15.86 -12.53
C LEU A 137 2.78 -15.96 -14.02
N TYR A 138 1.56 -15.55 -14.36
CA TYR A 138 1.05 -15.54 -15.71
C TYR A 138 0.66 -14.12 -16.09
N VAL A 139 0.73 -13.81 -17.37
CA VAL A 139 0.17 -12.60 -17.94
C VAL A 139 -1.05 -12.94 -18.78
N GLN A 140 -2.06 -12.12 -18.69
CA GLN A 140 -3.28 -12.19 -19.48
C GLN A 140 -3.69 -10.79 -19.90
N TYR A 141 -4.18 -10.63 -21.11
CA TYR A 141 -4.72 -9.37 -21.60
C TYR A 141 -6.22 -9.44 -21.81
N LEU A 142 -6.86 -8.29 -21.62
CA LEU A 142 -8.28 -8.10 -21.88
C LEU A 142 -8.47 -6.91 -22.81
N HIS A 143 -9.29 -7.08 -23.81
CA HIS A 143 -9.72 -5.99 -24.68
C HIS A 143 -10.88 -5.23 -24.03
N LEU A 144 -10.73 -3.92 -23.80
CA LEU A 144 -11.72 -3.12 -23.08
C LEU A 144 -13.05 -3.00 -23.83
N SER A 145 -13.02 -2.71 -25.14
CA SER A 145 -14.22 -2.38 -25.93
C SER A 145 -15.27 -3.50 -25.96
N ASP A 146 -14.85 -4.74 -25.99
CA ASP A 146 -15.74 -5.91 -26.01
C ASP A 146 -15.73 -6.71 -24.71
N MET A 147 -14.86 -6.33 -23.77
CA MET A 147 -14.67 -6.94 -22.44
C MET A 147 -14.28 -8.43 -22.56
N ARG A 148 -13.39 -8.74 -23.51
CA ARG A 148 -12.93 -10.10 -23.80
C ARG A 148 -11.48 -10.31 -23.47
N LEU A 149 -11.18 -11.46 -22.87
CA LEU A 149 -9.81 -11.95 -22.71
C LEU A 149 -9.20 -12.30 -24.06
N ILE A 150 -7.94 -11.94 -24.25
CA ILE A 150 -7.12 -12.28 -25.41
C ILE A 150 -6.32 -13.52 -25.05
N ASP A 151 -6.50 -14.60 -25.79
CA ASP A 151 -5.82 -15.89 -25.60
C ASP A 151 -6.01 -16.50 -24.20
N THR A 152 -5.10 -17.38 -23.81
CA THR A 152 -5.02 -18.00 -22.50
C THR A 152 -3.90 -17.38 -21.67
N PRO A 153 -3.91 -17.48 -20.31
CA PRO A 153 -2.84 -16.96 -19.48
C PRO A 153 -1.48 -17.53 -19.88
N GLN A 154 -0.52 -16.67 -20.19
CA GLN A 154 0.82 -17.05 -20.61
C GLN A 154 1.77 -17.02 -19.42
N LEU A 155 2.45 -18.15 -19.16
CA LEU A 155 3.44 -18.26 -18.10
C LEU A 155 4.66 -17.38 -18.45
N PHE A 156 5.01 -16.44 -17.57
CA PHE A 156 6.21 -15.61 -17.75
C PHE A 156 7.24 -15.76 -16.63
N LEU A 157 6.81 -16.25 -15.46
CA LEU A 157 7.70 -16.46 -14.32
C LEU A 157 7.29 -17.70 -13.54
N ASN A 158 8.29 -18.54 -13.22
CA ASN A 158 8.12 -19.70 -12.37
C ASN A 158 9.27 -19.71 -11.36
N TYR A 159 8.97 -19.79 -10.06
CA TYR A 159 9.97 -19.78 -9.01
C TYR A 159 9.53 -20.60 -7.80
N SER A 160 10.52 -21.15 -7.11
CA SER A 160 10.32 -21.87 -5.85
C SER A 160 10.78 -20.98 -4.69
N TYR A 161 10.10 -21.05 -3.57
CA TYR A 161 10.42 -20.31 -2.38
C TYR A 161 10.26 -21.16 -1.12
N VAL A 162 10.94 -20.77 -0.05
CA VAL A 162 10.78 -21.38 1.26
C VAL A 162 9.65 -20.66 2.00
N VAL A 163 8.66 -21.40 2.48
CA VAL A 163 7.43 -20.88 3.13
C VAL A 163 7.70 -20.23 4.50
N ASP A 164 8.94 -20.02 4.88
CA ASP A 164 9.35 -19.58 6.22
C ASP A 164 9.39 -18.05 6.40
N SER A 165 8.92 -17.26 5.43
CA SER A 165 8.96 -15.80 5.56
C SER A 165 7.59 -15.17 5.28
N ALA A 166 7.20 -14.25 6.15
CA ALA A 166 6.05 -13.36 5.94
C ALA A 166 6.22 -12.45 4.69
N GLN A 167 7.37 -12.53 4.01
CA GLN A 167 7.69 -11.75 2.84
C GLN A 167 7.29 -12.46 1.56
N LYS A 168 6.68 -11.70 0.65
CA LYS A 168 6.47 -12.17 -0.71
C LYS A 168 7.84 -12.51 -1.34
N PRO A 169 7.97 -13.65 -2.02
CA PRO A 169 9.23 -14.08 -2.61
C PRO A 169 9.66 -13.23 -3.81
N PHE A 170 8.79 -12.36 -4.29
CA PHE A 170 9.08 -11.39 -5.33
C PHE A 170 8.54 -10.01 -4.98
N LEU A 171 9.23 -9.00 -5.49
CA LEU A 171 8.79 -7.62 -5.50
C LEU A 171 8.52 -7.19 -6.94
N PHE A 172 7.61 -6.28 -7.09
CA PHE A 172 7.16 -5.78 -8.37
C PHE A 172 6.87 -4.28 -8.29
N SER A 173 7.29 -3.53 -9.29
CA SER A 173 6.99 -2.10 -9.38
C SER A 173 6.86 -1.65 -10.84
N PHE A 174 6.11 -0.58 -11.05
CA PHE A 174 6.06 0.19 -12.30
C PHE A 174 7.01 1.39 -12.24
N SER A 175 7.47 1.81 -13.42
CA SER A 175 8.03 3.15 -13.58
C SER A 175 6.96 4.22 -13.30
N GLU A 176 7.38 5.45 -13.00
CA GLU A 176 6.45 6.56 -12.69
C GLU A 176 5.46 6.82 -13.83
N ASN A 177 5.90 6.77 -15.06
CA ASN A 177 5.06 6.91 -16.26
C ASN A 177 4.30 5.62 -16.64
N LYS A 178 4.41 4.56 -15.85
CA LYS A 178 3.75 3.25 -16.02
C LYS A 178 4.04 2.55 -17.36
N THR A 179 5.15 2.87 -18.03
CA THR A 179 5.52 2.24 -19.30
C THR A 179 6.51 1.09 -19.17
N LYS A 180 7.11 0.95 -18.00
CA LYS A 180 8.07 -0.11 -17.66
C LYS A 180 7.67 -0.81 -16.39
N MET A 181 8.10 -2.06 -16.25
CA MET A 181 7.85 -2.92 -15.09
C MET A 181 9.15 -3.59 -14.67
N VAL A 182 9.36 -3.70 -13.37
CA VAL A 182 10.46 -4.46 -12.80
C VAL A 182 9.94 -5.56 -11.89
N PHE A 183 10.52 -6.75 -12.03
CA PHE A 183 10.38 -7.86 -11.10
C PHE A 183 11.73 -8.12 -10.44
N CYS A 184 11.73 -8.22 -9.13
CA CYS A 184 12.87 -8.61 -8.35
C CYS A 184 12.55 -9.88 -7.56
N LEU A 185 13.33 -10.93 -7.81
CA LEU A 185 13.23 -12.22 -7.14
C LEU A 185 14.43 -12.38 -6.21
N LYS A 186 14.18 -12.63 -4.94
CA LYS A 186 15.24 -13.07 -4.03
C LYS A 186 15.49 -14.56 -4.23
N GLN A 187 16.72 -14.92 -4.53
CA GLN A 187 17.18 -16.28 -4.70
C GLN A 187 18.27 -16.61 -3.67
N GLY A 188 18.34 -17.87 -3.26
CA GLY A 188 19.33 -18.32 -2.28
C GLY A 188 18.77 -18.42 -0.86
N ASP A 189 19.65 -18.74 0.07
CA ASP A 189 19.36 -18.92 1.49
C ASP A 189 19.83 -17.72 2.34
N SER A 190 19.90 -17.91 3.65
CA SER A 190 20.37 -16.88 4.59
C SER A 190 21.86 -16.56 4.44
N THR A 191 22.65 -17.45 3.81
CA THR A 191 24.11 -17.33 3.69
C THR A 191 24.60 -16.89 2.31
N SER A 192 23.75 -17.02 1.27
CA SER A 192 24.07 -16.61 -0.10
C SER A 192 22.81 -16.15 -0.81
N SER A 193 22.55 -14.85 -0.77
CA SER A 193 21.35 -14.27 -1.38
C SER A 193 21.70 -13.51 -2.65
N ASN A 194 20.93 -13.75 -3.70
CA ASN A 194 20.98 -13.01 -4.95
C ASN A 194 19.65 -12.32 -5.21
N ALA A 195 19.70 -11.18 -5.86
CA ALA A 195 18.54 -10.50 -6.44
C ALA A 195 18.54 -10.74 -7.95
N GLN A 196 17.56 -11.47 -8.47
CA GLN A 196 17.34 -11.54 -9.90
C GLN A 196 16.38 -10.44 -10.32
N VAL A 197 16.86 -9.51 -11.11
CA VAL A 197 16.10 -8.36 -11.61
C VAL A 197 15.75 -8.59 -13.07
N LYS A 198 14.48 -8.42 -13.43
CA LYS A 198 13.97 -8.49 -14.80
C LYS A 198 13.15 -7.26 -15.10
N VAL A 199 13.46 -6.55 -16.17
CA VAL A 199 12.75 -5.34 -16.61
C VAL A 199 12.02 -5.62 -17.90
N TYR A 200 10.76 -5.25 -17.95
CA TYR A 200 9.85 -5.44 -19.07
C TYR A 200 9.22 -4.11 -19.53
N ASN A 201 8.77 -4.05 -20.76
CA ASN A 201 7.81 -3.05 -21.20
C ASN A 201 6.36 -3.49 -20.88
N THR A 202 5.37 -2.65 -21.13
CA THR A 202 3.95 -2.95 -20.87
C THR A 202 3.33 -4.01 -21.80
N GLN A 203 4.02 -4.41 -22.88
CA GLN A 203 3.66 -5.57 -23.70
C GLN A 203 4.34 -6.86 -23.23
N MET A 204 4.96 -6.86 -22.05
CA MET A 204 5.73 -7.98 -21.49
C MET A 204 6.96 -8.39 -22.33
N GLY A 205 7.44 -7.51 -23.20
CA GLY A 205 8.74 -7.67 -23.83
C GLY A 205 9.87 -7.47 -22.83
N LEU A 206 10.71 -8.49 -22.63
CA LEU A 206 11.86 -8.43 -21.74
C LEU A 206 12.90 -7.45 -22.30
N LEU A 207 13.17 -6.37 -21.58
CA LEU A 207 14.17 -5.36 -21.96
C LEU A 207 15.57 -5.81 -21.57
N TRP A 208 15.72 -6.30 -20.35
CA TRP A 208 16.95 -6.92 -19.84
C TRP A 208 16.69 -7.69 -18.54
N ASN A 209 17.65 -8.55 -18.19
CA ASN A 209 17.71 -9.22 -16.90
C ASN A 209 19.14 -9.20 -16.34
N LYS A 210 19.24 -9.27 -15.02
CA LYS A 210 20.54 -9.33 -14.33
C LYS A 210 20.37 -9.99 -12.97
N THR A 211 21.35 -10.81 -12.61
CA THR A 211 21.46 -11.33 -11.25
C THR A 211 22.55 -10.55 -10.52
N TYR A 212 22.19 -10.03 -9.36
CA TYR A 212 23.10 -9.29 -8.50
C TYR A 212 23.27 -10.05 -7.18
N LYS A 213 24.53 -10.28 -6.78
CA LYS A 213 24.84 -10.86 -5.48
C LYS A 213 24.64 -9.81 -4.40
N LEU A 214 23.69 -10.04 -3.49
CA LEU A 214 23.45 -9.12 -2.39
C LEU A 214 24.65 -9.07 -1.44
N PRO A 215 24.93 -7.91 -0.81
CA PRO A 215 25.87 -7.86 0.28
C PRO A 215 25.47 -8.89 1.34
N ASN A 216 26.43 -9.60 1.88
CA ASN A 216 26.14 -10.64 2.86
C ASN A 216 27.12 -10.55 4.04
N PRO A 217 26.99 -9.54 4.93
CA PRO A 217 27.77 -9.46 6.13
C PRO A 217 27.53 -10.72 7.00
N GLU A 218 28.59 -11.23 7.62
CA GLU A 218 28.50 -12.42 8.46
C GLU A 218 27.47 -12.22 9.60
N GLY A 219 26.63 -13.23 9.81
CA GLY A 219 25.60 -13.20 10.85
C GLY A 219 24.36 -12.35 10.54
N MET A 220 24.20 -11.84 9.30
CA MET A 220 23.06 -11.03 8.92
C MET A 220 22.11 -11.75 7.96
N LYS A 221 20.83 -11.41 8.03
CA LYS A 221 19.78 -11.85 7.10
C LYS A 221 19.41 -10.71 6.18
N MET A 222 19.58 -10.91 4.88
CA MET A 222 19.23 -9.90 3.87
C MET A 222 17.74 -9.91 3.57
N GLU A 223 17.16 -8.71 3.49
CA GLU A 223 15.77 -8.46 3.16
C GLU A 223 15.66 -7.37 2.10
N ILE A 224 15.07 -7.69 0.94
CA ILE A 224 14.76 -6.69 -0.07
C ILE A 224 13.41 -6.08 0.31
N GLN A 225 13.39 -4.83 0.69
CA GLN A 225 12.16 -4.14 1.14
C GLN A 225 11.42 -3.48 -0.01
N ASP A 226 12.15 -3.00 -1.03
CA ASP A 226 11.52 -2.34 -2.17
C ASP A 226 12.36 -2.44 -3.44
N VAL A 227 11.69 -2.25 -4.58
CA VAL A 227 12.29 -2.17 -5.91
C VAL A 227 11.60 -1.11 -6.74
N CYS A 228 12.36 -0.29 -7.46
CA CYS A 228 11.79 0.63 -8.43
C CYS A 228 12.60 0.66 -9.74
N VAL A 229 11.98 1.08 -10.82
CA VAL A 229 12.57 1.22 -12.16
C VAL A 229 12.32 2.62 -12.69
N ASN A 230 13.31 3.19 -13.36
CA ASN A 230 13.15 4.50 -14.00
C ASN A 230 12.27 4.43 -15.27
N ASN A 231 11.88 5.60 -15.78
CA ASN A 231 10.98 5.71 -16.94
C ASN A 231 11.54 5.12 -18.24
N ASP A 232 12.87 5.10 -18.40
CA ASP A 232 13.54 4.52 -19.57
C ASP A 232 13.66 3.00 -19.48
N GLY A 233 13.56 2.44 -18.27
CA GLY A 233 13.69 1.00 -18.00
C GLY A 233 15.13 0.51 -18.02
N ASP A 234 16.13 1.40 -17.98
CA ASP A 234 17.55 1.05 -18.02
C ASP A 234 18.21 1.00 -16.64
N LYS A 235 17.51 1.50 -15.59
CA LYS A 235 18.01 1.61 -14.22
C LYS A 235 16.98 1.08 -13.21
N VAL A 236 17.47 0.36 -12.21
CA VAL A 236 16.69 -0.18 -11.11
C VAL A 236 17.37 0.16 -9.80
N LEU A 237 16.57 0.48 -8.79
CA LEU A 237 17.03 0.60 -7.41
C LEU A 237 16.41 -0.51 -6.56
N LEU A 238 17.21 -1.05 -5.62
CA LEU A 238 16.73 -1.95 -4.57
C LEU A 238 17.01 -1.30 -3.21
N ALA A 239 16.01 -1.25 -2.37
CA ALA A 239 16.16 -0.96 -0.95
C ALA A 239 16.33 -2.29 -0.20
N VAL A 240 17.48 -2.49 0.43
CA VAL A 240 17.83 -3.76 1.07
C VAL A 240 18.23 -3.51 2.51
N LYS A 241 17.71 -4.33 3.42
CA LYS A 241 18.06 -4.31 4.85
C LYS A 241 18.84 -5.58 5.19
N ALA A 242 19.98 -5.42 5.84
CA ALA A 242 20.73 -6.48 6.50
C ALA A 242 20.36 -6.47 7.98
N ASN A 243 19.62 -7.49 8.42
CA ASN A 243 19.15 -7.62 9.79
C ASN A 243 20.10 -8.52 10.58
N ALA A 244 20.62 -8.02 11.70
CA ALA A 244 21.40 -8.80 12.64
C ALA A 244 20.60 -9.99 13.18
N GLN A 245 21.28 -11.14 13.38
CA GLN A 245 20.66 -12.39 13.81
C GLN A 245 21.28 -12.85 15.13
N GLY A 246 20.52 -13.52 15.97
CA GLY A 246 21.02 -14.10 17.21
C GLY A 246 20.02 -14.06 18.37
N LYS A 247 20.45 -14.54 19.55
CA LYS A 247 19.58 -14.55 20.75
C LYS A 247 19.45 -13.18 21.42
N LYS A 248 20.44 -12.30 21.24
CA LYS A 248 20.44 -10.91 21.71
C LYS A 248 20.81 -10.05 20.52
N VAL A 249 19.80 -9.60 19.78
CA VAL A 249 19.99 -8.73 18.62
C VAL A 249 20.14 -7.29 19.10
N ASN A 250 21.21 -6.65 18.67
CA ASN A 250 21.34 -5.19 18.75
C ASN A 250 20.98 -4.64 17.37
N HIS A 251 19.82 -4.01 17.24
CA HIS A 251 19.35 -3.47 15.97
C HIS A 251 20.17 -2.29 15.44
N LYS A 252 21.05 -1.70 16.27
CA LYS A 252 22.05 -0.72 15.80
C LYS A 252 23.09 -1.34 14.86
N ASP A 253 23.20 -2.68 14.86
CA ASP A 253 24.06 -3.41 13.93
C ASP A 253 23.37 -3.67 12.58
N ASP A 254 22.05 -3.43 12.46
CA ASP A 254 21.32 -3.52 11.20
C ASP A 254 21.84 -2.47 10.21
N VAL A 255 22.05 -2.87 8.96
CA VAL A 255 22.56 -1.99 7.91
C VAL A 255 21.54 -1.87 6.77
N ALA A 256 21.25 -0.63 6.39
CA ALA A 256 20.47 -0.36 5.19
C ALA A 256 21.39 -0.21 3.98
N HIS A 257 20.94 -0.69 2.81
CA HIS A 257 21.66 -0.54 1.56
C HIS A 257 20.72 -0.01 0.48
N LEU A 258 21.23 0.90 -0.35
CA LEU A 258 20.64 1.21 -1.65
C LEU A 258 21.53 0.58 -2.73
N ILE A 259 20.95 -0.24 -3.59
CA ILE A 259 21.66 -0.90 -4.67
C ILE A 259 21.12 -0.36 -6.00
N TYR A 260 21.99 0.29 -6.74
CA TYR A 260 21.74 0.70 -8.12
C TYR A 260 22.18 -0.39 -9.08
N ILE A 261 21.31 -0.77 -10.00
CA ILE A 261 21.58 -1.79 -11.02
C ILE A 261 21.17 -1.23 -12.37
N SER A 262 22.08 -1.32 -13.33
CA SER A 262 21.79 -1.07 -14.75
C SER A 262 22.36 -2.19 -15.61
N LYS A 263 22.07 -2.16 -16.90
CA LYS A 263 22.66 -3.10 -17.87
C LYS A 263 24.19 -3.19 -17.76
N PHE A 264 24.85 -2.05 -17.56
CA PHE A 264 26.30 -1.91 -17.70
C PHE A 264 27.04 -1.84 -16.38
N GLN A 265 26.42 -1.34 -15.32
CA GLN A 265 27.09 -1.12 -14.04
C GLN A 265 26.17 -1.35 -12.87
N ASN A 266 26.77 -1.61 -11.72
CA ASN A 266 26.10 -1.67 -10.41
C ASN A 266 26.85 -0.79 -9.44
N LYS A 267 26.13 -0.25 -8.48
CA LYS A 267 26.70 0.50 -7.36
C LYS A 267 25.93 0.16 -6.10
N GLU A 268 26.65 -0.10 -5.05
CA GLU A 268 26.10 -0.32 -3.71
C GLU A 268 26.45 0.86 -2.81
N TYR A 269 25.48 1.28 -2.01
CA TYR A 269 25.64 2.28 -0.98
C TYR A 269 25.22 1.66 0.35
N SER A 270 26.16 1.57 1.29
CA SER A 270 25.90 1.24 2.68
C SER A 270 25.47 2.49 3.42
N LEU A 271 24.29 2.46 4.01
CA LEU A 271 23.66 3.63 4.62
C LEU A 271 23.72 3.49 6.14
N GLN A 272 24.30 4.47 6.79
CA GLN A 272 24.39 4.52 8.24
C GLN A 272 23.46 5.60 8.79
N ILE A 273 22.46 5.21 9.55
CA ILE A 273 21.58 6.12 10.28
C ILE A 273 22.21 6.32 11.67
N PRO A 274 22.69 7.52 12.03
CA PRO A 274 23.39 7.75 13.29
C PRO A 274 22.56 7.32 14.50
N GLU A 275 23.10 6.46 15.35
CA GLU A 275 22.49 5.94 16.58
C GLU A 275 21.12 5.26 16.41
N ALA A 276 20.78 4.86 15.17
CA ALA A 276 19.49 4.33 14.79
C ALA A 276 19.59 3.26 13.69
N TRP A 277 18.50 2.62 13.37
CA TRP A 277 18.39 1.66 12.26
C TRP A 277 17.12 1.88 11.44
N ALA A 278 17.12 1.52 10.16
CA ALA A 278 15.91 1.55 9.34
C ALA A 278 14.91 0.48 9.83
N THR A 279 13.68 0.90 10.13
CA THR A 279 12.57 -0.03 10.41
C THR A 279 11.86 -0.41 9.12
N GLN A 280 11.57 0.58 8.27
CA GLN A 280 10.93 0.44 6.97
C GLN A 280 11.53 1.45 6.00
N MET A 281 11.68 1.08 4.73
CA MET A 281 12.20 1.98 3.71
C MET A 281 11.71 1.63 2.30
N LYS A 282 11.67 2.65 1.45
CA LYS A 282 11.40 2.53 0.01
C LYS A 282 12.39 3.35 -0.80
N CYS A 283 12.50 3.04 -2.08
CA CYS A 283 13.35 3.78 -3.01
C CYS A 283 12.56 4.31 -4.20
N CYS A 284 13.01 5.42 -4.77
CA CYS A 284 12.44 5.98 -5.99
C CYS A 284 13.50 6.73 -6.81
N PHE A 285 13.16 7.01 -8.05
CA PHE A 285 13.80 8.05 -8.84
C PHE A 285 12.96 9.32 -8.70
N ASN A 286 13.55 10.44 -8.29
CA ASN A 286 12.83 11.70 -8.28
C ASN A 286 12.61 12.22 -9.73
N MET A 287 11.89 13.32 -9.89
CA MET A 287 11.57 13.86 -11.23
C MET A 287 12.79 14.35 -12.01
N GLU A 288 13.91 14.58 -11.34
CA GLU A 288 15.21 14.93 -11.95
C GLU A 288 16.05 13.69 -12.29
N GLY A 289 15.55 12.49 -11.96
CA GLY A 289 16.22 11.21 -12.14
C GLY A 289 17.24 10.86 -11.06
N ASN A 290 17.40 11.68 -10.02
CA ASN A 290 18.23 11.35 -8.86
C ASN A 290 17.66 10.17 -8.10
N HIS A 291 18.54 9.39 -7.47
CA HIS A 291 18.14 8.24 -6.68
C HIS A 291 17.83 8.68 -5.25
N MET A 292 16.75 8.18 -4.70
CA MET A 292 16.38 8.44 -3.32
C MET A 292 16.00 7.15 -2.62
N ILE A 293 16.34 7.06 -1.35
CA ILE A 293 15.81 6.10 -0.39
C ILE A 293 15.35 6.85 0.84
N ALA A 294 14.14 6.57 1.30
CA ALA A 294 13.58 7.18 2.49
C ALA A 294 12.77 6.15 3.28
N GLY A 295 12.58 6.43 4.56
CA GLY A 295 11.87 5.54 5.43
C GLY A 295 11.77 6.02 6.86
N TYR A 296 11.42 5.08 7.72
CA TYR A 296 11.35 5.29 9.16
C TYR A 296 12.53 4.63 9.85
N TYR A 297 13.02 5.26 10.92
CA TYR A 297 14.07 4.71 11.76
C TYR A 297 13.59 4.46 13.20
N GLY A 298 14.17 3.49 13.86
CA GLY A 298 13.99 3.17 15.27
C GLY A 298 15.24 3.43 16.08
N THR A 299 15.08 3.67 17.38
CA THR A 299 16.19 3.94 18.32
C THR A 299 16.15 3.06 19.57
N SER A 300 15.03 2.37 19.83
CA SER A 300 14.83 1.56 21.04
C SER A 300 14.85 0.06 20.76
N ASN A 301 15.86 -0.65 21.27
CA ASN A 301 15.93 -2.12 21.13
C ASN A 301 14.75 -2.87 21.79
N ASP A 302 14.08 -2.25 22.78
CA ASP A 302 12.88 -2.83 23.40
C ASP A 302 11.66 -2.79 22.47
N LYS A 303 11.69 -1.91 21.47
CA LYS A 303 10.64 -1.74 20.46
C LYS A 303 11.24 -1.61 19.07
N PRO A 304 11.84 -2.69 18.53
CA PRO A 304 12.72 -2.60 17.35
C PRO A 304 12.00 -2.23 16.05
N ASN A 305 10.69 -2.41 15.98
CA ASN A 305 9.89 -2.10 14.79
C ASN A 305 9.16 -0.75 14.90
N CYS A 306 9.24 -0.06 16.05
CA CYS A 306 8.60 1.23 16.24
C CYS A 306 9.43 2.33 15.59
N ALA A 307 8.75 3.22 14.87
CA ALA A 307 9.38 4.39 14.28
C ALA A 307 9.56 5.49 15.31
N SER A 308 10.80 6.02 15.40
CA SER A 308 11.16 7.21 16.19
C SER A 308 11.19 8.47 15.33
N GLY A 309 11.25 8.32 14.02
CA GLY A 309 11.32 9.43 13.07
C GLY A 309 11.49 8.95 11.64
N THR A 310 11.81 9.89 10.76
CA THR A 310 11.98 9.69 9.32
C THR A 310 13.41 10.00 8.88
N PHE A 311 13.88 9.31 7.86
CA PHE A 311 15.17 9.58 7.22
C PHE A 311 15.05 9.60 5.70
N ALA A 312 15.97 10.29 5.03
CA ALA A 312 16.12 10.30 3.59
C ALA A 312 17.59 10.40 3.18
N TYR A 313 17.95 9.67 2.13
CA TYR A 313 19.24 9.78 1.43
C TYR A 313 18.97 10.09 -0.05
N THR A 314 19.76 10.98 -0.61
CA THR A 314 19.70 11.34 -2.03
C THR A 314 21.07 11.15 -2.68
N PHE A 315 21.06 10.68 -3.93
CA PHE A 315 22.26 10.38 -4.71
C PHE A 315 22.13 10.98 -6.11
N ASP A 316 23.20 11.57 -6.57
CA ASP A 316 23.30 12.10 -7.93
C ASP A 316 23.19 10.97 -8.97
N ALA A 317 22.30 11.13 -9.95
CA ALA A 317 22.01 10.11 -10.96
C ALA A 317 23.18 9.84 -11.94
N ARG A 318 24.09 10.82 -12.13
CA ARG A 318 25.20 10.74 -13.10
C ARG A 318 26.49 10.30 -12.43
N ARG A 319 26.80 10.92 -11.28
CA ARG A 319 28.07 10.71 -10.57
C ARG A 319 28.00 9.54 -9.59
N LEU A 320 26.78 9.03 -9.32
CA LEU A 320 26.53 7.91 -8.41
C LEU A 320 27.22 8.12 -7.05
N HIS A 321 27.08 9.30 -6.45
CA HIS A 321 27.54 9.61 -5.10
C HIS A 321 26.41 10.19 -4.26
N GLN A 322 26.50 10.02 -2.96
CA GLN A 322 25.56 10.62 -2.01
C GLN A 322 25.66 12.14 -2.07
N THR A 323 24.53 12.80 -2.25
CA THR A 323 24.46 14.27 -2.24
C THR A 323 23.91 14.82 -0.93
N ASN A 324 23.00 14.08 -0.27
CA ASN A 324 22.43 14.52 0.98
C ASN A 324 22.02 13.33 1.88
N PHE A 325 21.99 13.60 3.17
CA PHE A 325 21.36 12.79 4.21
C PHE A 325 20.58 13.70 5.14
N SER A 326 19.38 13.31 5.48
CA SER A 326 18.52 14.04 6.42
C SER A 326 17.77 13.07 7.29
N MET A 327 17.55 13.43 8.54
CA MET A 327 16.67 12.72 9.45
C MET A 327 15.90 13.72 10.32
N GLN A 328 14.68 13.34 10.71
CA GLN A 328 13.82 14.14 11.55
C GLN A 328 13.09 13.24 12.55
N GLU A 329 13.24 13.54 13.82
CA GLU A 329 12.55 12.86 14.91
C GLU A 329 11.07 13.24 14.95
N PHE A 330 10.22 12.31 15.33
CA PHE A 330 8.82 12.60 15.64
C PHE A 330 8.74 13.38 16.95
N LYS A 331 7.85 14.37 16.99
CA LYS A 331 7.64 15.16 18.20
C LYS A 331 6.96 14.28 19.27
N GLU A 332 7.28 14.56 20.54
CA GLU A 332 6.83 13.78 21.70
C GLU A 332 5.29 13.65 21.76
N TYR A 333 4.55 14.74 21.48
CA TYR A 333 3.09 14.71 21.45
C TYR A 333 2.49 13.80 20.35
N GLU A 334 3.24 13.57 19.27
CA GLU A 334 2.83 12.68 18.17
C GLU A 334 2.94 11.22 18.59
N THR A 335 3.89 10.90 19.46
CA THR A 335 4.08 9.57 20.04
C THR A 335 3.15 9.30 21.22
N ASP A 336 2.88 10.28 22.06
CA ASP A 336 2.02 10.16 23.25
C ASP A 336 0.53 9.99 22.90
N ALA A 337 0.05 10.69 21.87
CA ALA A 337 -1.32 10.51 21.37
C ALA A 337 -1.58 9.07 20.88
N MET A 338 -0.54 8.35 20.47
CA MET A 338 -0.61 6.94 20.08
C MET A 338 -0.78 5.99 21.27
N VAL A 339 -0.24 6.36 22.43
CA VAL A 339 -0.21 5.50 23.65
C VAL A 339 -1.45 5.69 24.53
N ALA A 340 -1.99 6.92 24.61
CA ALA A 340 -3.03 7.28 25.57
C ALA A 340 -4.40 6.60 25.36
N GLU A 341 -4.69 6.10 24.17
CA GLU A 341 -6.00 5.51 23.83
C GLU A 341 -6.13 4.01 24.09
N ASN A 342 -5.10 3.36 24.61
CA ASN A 342 -5.05 1.90 24.70
C ASN A 342 -5.44 1.31 26.06
N LYS A 343 -6.18 2.04 26.88
CA LYS A 343 -6.58 1.58 28.24
C LYS A 343 -7.40 0.27 28.27
N ASP A 344 -8.05 -0.08 27.16
CA ASP A 344 -8.91 -1.26 27.06
C ASP A 344 -8.27 -2.44 26.31
N MET A 345 -6.99 -2.35 25.95
CA MET A 345 -6.29 -3.39 25.20
C MET A 345 -5.22 -4.06 26.06
N ALA A 346 -5.15 -5.40 26.00
CA ALA A 346 -3.95 -6.12 26.41
C ALA A 346 -2.76 -5.47 25.68
N ALA A 347 -1.70 -5.14 26.41
CA ALA A 347 -0.56 -4.33 25.98
C ALA A 347 -0.29 -4.45 24.47
N PRO A 348 -0.34 -3.37 23.69
CA PRO A 348 -0.13 -3.45 22.25
C PRO A 348 1.26 -4.05 22.02
N SER A 349 1.29 -5.13 21.27
CA SER A 349 2.51 -5.46 20.56
C SER A 349 2.85 -4.23 19.72
N GLU A 350 4.01 -3.88 19.47
CA GLU A 350 4.58 -2.72 18.83
C GLU A 350 3.76 -2.07 17.70
N PHE A 351 3.67 -0.74 17.71
CA PHE A 351 3.21 0.02 16.55
C PHE A 351 4.28 -0.02 15.45
N ILE A 352 3.91 -0.56 14.31
CA ILE A 352 4.76 -0.55 13.11
C ILE A 352 4.25 0.53 12.17
N THR A 353 5.12 1.45 11.78
CA THR A 353 4.83 2.42 10.72
C THR A 353 5.35 1.86 9.40
N TYR A 354 4.43 1.49 8.52
CA TYR A 354 4.76 0.97 7.18
C TYR A 354 4.94 2.12 6.22
N VAL A 355 6.00 2.10 5.41
CA VAL A 355 6.12 2.98 4.25
C VAL A 355 5.29 2.37 3.12
N GLU A 356 4.21 3.05 2.74
CA GLU A 356 3.30 2.56 1.71
C GLU A 356 3.63 3.14 0.33
N GLU A 357 3.90 4.43 0.25
CA GLU A 357 4.22 5.12 -0.99
C GLU A 357 5.42 6.06 -0.81
N LEU A 358 6.25 6.17 -1.83
CA LEU A 358 7.28 7.20 -1.97
C LEU A 358 7.09 7.84 -3.34
N VAL A 359 6.50 9.04 -3.35
CA VAL A 359 5.90 9.66 -4.53
C VAL A 359 6.70 10.87 -4.98
N PRO A 360 7.39 10.78 -6.14
CA PRO A 360 8.01 11.94 -6.76
C PRO A 360 6.96 12.95 -7.23
N MET A 361 7.15 14.22 -6.89
CA MET A 361 6.26 15.33 -7.23
C MET A 361 6.92 16.28 -8.21
N VAL A 362 6.11 17.03 -8.96
CA VAL A 362 6.59 18.14 -9.79
C VAL A 362 7.34 19.15 -8.91
N GLY A 363 8.47 19.65 -9.40
CA GLY A 363 9.36 20.53 -8.62
C GLY A 363 10.48 19.78 -7.91
N GLY A 364 10.50 18.43 -7.99
CA GLY A 364 11.58 17.59 -7.47
C GLY A 364 11.39 17.13 -6.03
N ASN A 365 10.36 17.61 -5.34
CA ASN A 365 10.00 17.12 -4.01
C ASN A 365 9.55 15.65 -4.08
N VAL A 366 9.63 14.96 -2.94
CA VAL A 366 9.11 13.60 -2.77
C VAL A 366 8.24 13.58 -1.53
N VAL A 367 7.04 13.02 -1.65
CA VAL A 367 6.17 12.78 -0.50
C VAL A 367 6.21 11.30 -0.14
N MET A 368 6.54 11.00 1.10
CA MET A 368 6.44 9.66 1.66
C MET A 368 5.11 9.55 2.43
N LEU A 369 4.32 8.54 2.08
CA LEU A 369 3.09 8.19 2.79
C LEU A 369 3.32 6.90 3.57
N GLY A 370 3.01 6.93 4.84
CA GLY A 370 3.01 5.76 5.70
C GLY A 370 1.71 5.59 6.47
N GLU A 371 1.54 4.41 7.03
CA GLU A 371 0.41 4.07 7.88
C GLU A 371 0.88 3.31 9.12
N GLN A 372 0.38 3.70 10.25
CA GLN A 372 0.63 3.02 11.51
C GLN A 372 -0.34 1.87 11.68
N ARG A 373 0.21 0.67 11.92
CA ARG A 373 -0.57 -0.54 12.18
C ARG A 373 -0.03 -1.27 13.39
N PHE A 374 -0.92 -1.93 14.12
CA PHE A 374 -0.53 -2.89 15.15
C PHE A 374 -1.55 -4.02 15.24
N GLN A 375 -1.05 -5.17 15.62
CA GLN A 375 -1.85 -6.35 15.89
C GLN A 375 -1.98 -6.53 17.40
N SER A 376 -3.20 -6.77 17.87
CA SER A 376 -3.47 -7.05 19.27
C SER A 376 -4.36 -8.27 19.42
N HIS A 377 -4.14 -9.00 20.50
CA HIS A 377 -4.99 -10.10 20.90
C HIS A 377 -6.05 -9.57 21.88
N ILE A 378 -7.30 -9.51 21.42
CA ILE A 378 -8.41 -9.03 22.26
C ILE A 378 -8.97 -10.20 23.01
N ILE A 379 -8.86 -10.16 24.35
CA ILE A 379 -9.54 -11.09 25.23
C ILE A 379 -10.89 -10.46 25.61
N PRO A 380 -12.02 -10.96 25.09
CA PRO A 380 -13.32 -10.43 25.49
C PRO A 380 -13.50 -10.59 26.99
N PRO A 381 -14.22 -9.66 27.67
CA PRO A 381 -14.50 -9.78 29.11
C PRO A 381 -15.16 -11.10 29.38
N LYS A 382 -14.61 -11.88 30.33
CA LYS A 382 -15.11 -13.20 30.73
C LYS A 382 -16.57 -13.10 31.16
N ARG A 383 -17.49 -13.61 30.37
CA ARG A 383 -18.75 -14.14 30.93
C ARG A 383 -18.40 -15.40 31.69
N ARG A 384 -18.97 -15.57 32.88
CA ARG A 384 -18.58 -16.60 33.88
C ARG A 384 -18.50 -18.04 33.36
N ASP A 385 -19.06 -18.33 32.18
CA ASP A 385 -19.28 -19.69 31.67
C ASP A 385 -18.64 -19.98 30.31
N GLN A 386 -17.82 -19.07 29.73
CA GLN A 386 -17.17 -19.29 28.44
C GLN A 386 -15.65 -19.22 28.56
N LYS A 387 -14.96 -20.23 27.99
CA LYS A 387 -13.51 -20.13 27.69
C LYS A 387 -13.33 -18.94 26.76
N ALA A 388 -12.64 -17.89 27.23
CA ALA A 388 -12.29 -16.75 26.41
C ALA A 388 -11.38 -17.22 25.28
N THR A 389 -11.91 -17.39 24.08
CA THR A 389 -11.13 -17.49 22.86
C THR A 389 -10.74 -16.07 22.48
N GLY A 390 -9.47 -15.73 22.64
CA GLY A 390 -8.98 -14.42 22.22
C GLY A 390 -9.11 -14.28 20.70
N GLU A 391 -9.59 -13.12 20.26
CA GLU A 391 -9.66 -12.78 18.84
C GLU A 391 -8.51 -11.85 18.46
N GLU A 392 -7.83 -12.16 17.36
CA GLU A 392 -6.83 -11.27 16.79
C GLU A 392 -7.52 -10.11 16.10
N ALA A 393 -7.08 -8.89 16.43
CA ALA A 393 -7.52 -7.67 15.76
C ALA A 393 -6.32 -6.89 15.22
N LEU A 394 -6.49 -6.36 14.01
CA LEU A 394 -5.55 -5.45 13.38
C LEU A 394 -6.11 -4.03 13.48
N PHE A 395 -5.28 -3.12 13.94
CA PHE A 395 -5.61 -1.71 14.09
C PHE A 395 -4.85 -0.91 13.05
N TYR A 396 -5.57 -0.02 12.37
CA TYR A 396 -5.03 0.96 11.45
C TYR A 396 -5.17 2.33 12.10
N ARG A 397 -4.04 2.98 12.30
CA ARG A 397 -3.92 4.27 12.96
C ARG A 397 -3.54 5.34 11.96
N ASP A 398 -2.88 6.36 12.42
CA ASP A 398 -2.62 7.57 11.69
C ASP A 398 -1.86 7.32 10.37
N LEU A 399 -2.21 8.09 9.35
CA LEU A 399 -1.39 8.23 8.16
C LEU A 399 -0.28 9.23 8.46
N VAL A 400 0.92 8.91 8.04
CA VAL A 400 2.11 9.76 8.22
C VAL A 400 2.54 10.29 6.86
N LEU A 401 2.41 11.60 6.66
CA LEU A 401 2.92 12.29 5.48
C LEU A 401 4.27 12.90 5.83
N THR A 402 5.31 12.52 5.11
CA THR A 402 6.64 13.13 5.22
C THR A 402 6.96 13.85 3.93
N ASN A 403 7.29 15.13 4.03
CA ASN A 403 7.74 15.91 2.89
C ASN A 403 9.28 15.95 2.84
N ILE A 404 9.83 15.58 1.69
CA ILE A 404 11.26 15.59 1.38
C ILE A 404 11.44 16.54 0.19
N ASP A 405 12.20 17.59 0.38
CA ASP A 405 12.43 18.58 -0.68
C ASP A 405 13.33 18.03 -1.79
N LYS A 406 13.47 18.79 -2.87
CA LYS A 406 14.30 18.42 -4.04
C LYS A 406 15.78 18.19 -3.71
N THR A 407 16.26 18.71 -2.57
CA THR A 407 17.65 18.50 -2.13
C THR A 407 17.80 17.23 -1.31
N GLY A 408 16.69 16.59 -0.91
CA GLY A 408 16.66 15.40 -0.05
C GLY A 408 16.55 15.72 1.44
N LEU A 409 16.23 16.98 1.79
CA LEU A 409 15.98 17.37 3.17
C LEU A 409 14.55 17.00 3.59
N VAL A 410 14.40 16.29 4.70
CA VAL A 410 13.10 16.09 5.34
C VAL A 410 12.66 17.41 5.95
N THR A 411 11.61 18.02 5.40
CA THR A 411 11.12 19.35 5.77
C THR A 411 9.99 19.31 6.79
N GLY A 412 9.32 18.19 6.95
CA GLY A 412 8.28 18.01 7.95
C GLY A 412 7.56 16.68 7.88
N ASN A 413 6.96 16.33 9.01
CA ASN A 413 6.04 15.20 9.17
C ASN A 413 4.67 15.74 9.57
N ALA A 414 3.61 15.17 8.99
CA ALA A 414 2.23 15.44 9.36
C ALA A 414 1.48 14.14 9.64
N PHE A 415 0.69 14.14 10.70
CA PHE A 415 -0.10 12.99 11.12
C PHE A 415 -1.57 13.25 10.85
N ILE A 416 -2.17 12.41 10.00
CA ILE A 416 -3.59 12.46 9.68
C ILE A 416 -4.28 11.39 10.51
N ALA A 417 -5.02 11.85 11.49
CA ALA A 417 -5.64 10.99 12.47
C ALA A 417 -6.73 10.10 11.88
N LYS A 418 -6.69 8.82 12.23
CA LYS A 418 -7.59 7.78 11.77
C LYS A 418 -7.71 6.70 12.85
N ARG A 419 -8.90 6.11 13.02
CA ARG A 419 -9.14 5.06 14.03
C ARG A 419 -9.98 3.94 13.45
N GLN A 420 -9.31 2.90 12.98
CA GLN A 420 -9.97 1.73 12.39
C GLN A 420 -9.51 0.46 13.08
N LYS A 421 -10.40 -0.52 13.12
CA LYS A 421 -10.17 -1.84 13.69
C LYS A 421 -10.75 -2.90 12.79
N GLU A 422 -10.00 -3.95 12.56
CA GLU A 422 -10.39 -5.09 11.76
C GLU A 422 -10.31 -6.36 12.59
N PHE A 423 -11.35 -7.17 12.54
CA PHE A 423 -11.30 -8.56 12.97
C PHE A 423 -10.96 -9.45 11.79
N LYS A 424 -10.29 -10.58 12.04
CA LYS A 424 -9.82 -11.50 11.02
C LYS A 424 -10.88 -11.79 9.95
N GLY A 425 -10.63 -11.36 8.73
CA GLY A 425 -11.40 -11.70 7.53
C GLY A 425 -12.27 -10.60 6.92
N ASN A 426 -12.37 -9.40 7.48
CA ASN A 426 -13.20 -8.32 6.94
C ASN A 426 -12.40 -7.04 6.67
N ASN A 427 -11.47 -7.11 5.71
CA ASN A 427 -10.50 -6.02 5.47
C ASN A 427 -10.83 -5.09 4.30
N GLN A 428 -12.00 -5.25 3.69
CA GLN A 428 -12.35 -4.52 2.47
C GLN A 428 -12.63 -3.03 2.67
N TYR A 429 -12.86 -2.57 3.91
CA TYR A 429 -13.20 -1.18 4.22
C TYR A 429 -12.19 -0.46 5.10
N ASN A 430 -11.20 -1.17 5.67
CA ASN A 430 -10.19 -0.61 6.55
C ASN A 430 -8.91 -0.25 5.77
N GLY A 431 -8.05 0.56 6.39
CA GLY A 431 -6.90 1.16 5.72
C GLY A 431 -7.29 2.45 5.00
N TYR A 432 -6.67 2.69 3.89
CA TYR A 432 -6.93 3.84 3.01
C TYR A 432 -6.77 3.43 1.55
N VAL A 433 -7.16 4.30 0.66
CA VAL A 433 -6.89 4.21 -0.77
C VAL A 433 -6.24 5.49 -1.27
N VAL A 434 -5.37 5.36 -2.25
CA VAL A 434 -4.63 6.47 -2.82
C VAL A 434 -4.68 6.43 -4.35
N THR A 435 -4.83 7.60 -4.94
CA THR A 435 -4.55 7.82 -6.36
C THR A 435 -3.73 9.09 -6.49
N ARG A 436 -3.01 9.23 -7.60
CA ARG A 436 -2.08 10.34 -7.79
C ARG A 436 -1.87 10.72 -9.24
N ASP A 437 -1.44 11.93 -9.42
CA ASP A 437 -0.76 12.39 -10.62
C ASP A 437 0.56 13.09 -10.22
N ARG A 438 1.23 13.68 -11.19
CA ARG A 438 2.48 14.42 -10.95
C ARG A 438 2.33 15.70 -10.13
N PHE A 439 1.11 16.20 -9.94
CA PHE A 439 0.81 17.46 -9.24
C PHE A 439 0.35 17.24 -7.81
N GLY A 440 -0.13 16.04 -7.48
CA GLY A 440 -0.64 15.77 -6.15
C GLY A 440 -1.02 14.31 -5.93
N MET A 441 -1.29 14.02 -4.67
CA MET A 441 -1.77 12.73 -4.21
C MET A 441 -3.12 12.93 -3.52
N TYR A 442 -4.04 12.02 -3.76
CA TYR A 442 -5.40 12.04 -3.26
C TYR A 442 -5.64 10.78 -2.45
N ILE A 443 -5.96 10.94 -1.18
CA ILE A 443 -6.13 9.85 -0.23
C ILE A 443 -7.58 9.86 0.27
N MET A 444 -8.21 8.68 0.35
CA MET A 444 -9.51 8.51 0.97
C MET A 444 -9.48 7.38 1.99
N PHE A 445 -10.23 7.54 3.06
CA PHE A 445 -10.39 6.50 4.07
C PHE A 445 -11.71 6.63 4.82
N ASN A 446 -12.18 5.50 5.33
CA ASN A 446 -13.33 5.42 6.21
C ASN A 446 -12.92 5.71 7.66
N ASP A 447 -13.81 6.34 8.42
CA ASP A 447 -13.69 6.44 9.87
C ASP A 447 -15.08 6.50 10.51
N HIS A 448 -15.14 6.45 11.84
CA HIS A 448 -16.40 6.56 12.54
C HIS A 448 -16.80 8.04 12.69
N ILE A 449 -18.04 8.36 12.36
CA ILE A 449 -18.55 9.75 12.39
C ILE A 449 -18.40 10.42 13.76
N ALA A 450 -18.47 9.64 14.86
CA ALA A 450 -18.32 10.18 16.21
C ALA A 450 -16.87 10.59 16.56
N ASN A 451 -15.90 10.27 15.70
CA ASN A 451 -14.52 10.73 15.85
C ASN A 451 -14.30 12.17 15.40
N TYR A 452 -15.38 12.85 14.98
CA TYR A 452 -15.28 14.22 14.47
C TYR A 452 -16.34 15.09 15.10
N THR A 453 -15.97 16.31 15.50
CA THR A 453 -16.91 17.32 15.97
C THR A 453 -17.80 17.80 14.82
N LYS A 454 -18.83 18.62 15.12
CA LYS A 454 -19.67 19.23 14.08
C LYS A 454 -18.87 20.14 13.14
N GLU A 455 -17.81 20.74 13.66
CA GLU A 455 -16.88 21.60 12.92
C GLU A 455 -15.80 20.80 12.15
N GLY A 456 -15.86 19.46 12.20
CA GLY A 456 -14.94 18.57 11.49
C GLY A 456 -13.62 18.30 12.20
N LYS A 457 -13.42 18.83 13.43
CA LYS A 457 -12.20 18.59 14.18
C LYS A 457 -12.18 17.13 14.69
N PHE A 458 -11.04 16.45 14.54
CA PHE A 458 -10.86 15.09 15.03
C PHE A 458 -10.85 15.07 16.57
N SER A 459 -11.67 14.19 17.13
CA SER A 459 -11.79 13.94 18.56
C SER A 459 -12.13 12.46 18.75
N PRO A 460 -11.11 11.59 18.89
CA PRO A 460 -11.31 10.15 18.85
C PRO A 460 -12.19 9.70 20.00
N SER A 461 -13.30 9.05 19.68
CA SER A 461 -14.22 8.49 20.65
C SER A 461 -14.57 7.03 20.37
N ARG A 462 -14.36 6.55 19.13
CA ARG A 462 -14.71 5.20 18.72
C ARG A 462 -13.77 4.64 17.67
N GLN A 463 -13.64 3.30 17.65
CA GLN A 463 -12.99 2.58 16.58
C GLN A 463 -14.01 2.34 15.45
N TYR A 464 -13.61 2.60 14.21
CA TYR A 464 -14.40 2.24 13.04
C TYR A 464 -14.38 0.71 12.87
N ASN A 465 -15.56 0.12 12.74
CA ASN A 465 -15.76 -1.27 12.39
C ASN A 465 -16.90 -1.33 11.36
N SER A 466 -16.61 -1.78 10.16
CA SER A 466 -17.52 -1.76 9.00
C SER A 466 -18.88 -2.42 9.24
N ASP A 467 -18.96 -3.40 10.15
CA ASP A 467 -20.18 -4.20 10.33
C ASP A 467 -21.32 -3.49 11.10
N LYS A 468 -21.03 -2.35 11.76
CA LYS A 468 -22.00 -1.76 12.72
C LYS A 468 -22.12 -0.25 12.70
N MET A 469 -21.41 0.49 11.82
CA MET A 469 -21.07 1.87 12.13
C MET A 469 -21.56 2.91 11.11
N ARG A 470 -21.88 4.07 11.66
CA ARG A 470 -22.03 5.31 10.91
C ARG A 470 -20.67 5.72 10.35
N THR A 471 -20.56 5.74 9.05
CA THR A 471 -19.30 5.99 8.34
C THR A 471 -19.14 7.45 7.99
N GLN A 472 -17.95 7.97 8.17
CA GLN A 472 -17.49 9.19 7.53
C GLN A 472 -16.40 8.85 6.53
N ILE A 473 -16.52 9.30 5.29
CA ILE A 473 -15.47 9.21 4.28
C ILE A 473 -14.66 10.50 4.35
N ASN A 474 -13.37 10.34 4.59
CA ASN A 474 -12.41 11.43 4.64
C ASN A 474 -11.64 11.50 3.34
N PHE A 475 -11.28 12.70 2.94
CA PHE A 475 -10.49 13.00 1.77
C PHE A 475 -9.32 13.91 2.14
N VAL A 476 -8.13 13.54 1.70
CA VAL A 476 -6.91 14.32 1.87
C VAL A 476 -6.30 14.56 0.50
N GLN A 477 -6.10 15.81 0.17
CA GLN A 477 -5.33 16.23 -1.00
C GLN A 477 -3.96 16.69 -0.54
N VAL A 478 -2.92 16.07 -1.06
CA VAL A 478 -1.52 16.44 -0.81
C VAL A 478 -0.98 17.10 -2.06
N TYR A 479 -0.43 18.29 -1.92
CA TYR A 479 0.10 19.10 -3.02
C TYR A 479 1.58 18.79 -3.26
N SER A 480 2.09 19.25 -4.40
CA SER A 480 3.48 19.00 -4.81
C SER A 480 4.54 19.64 -3.92
N ASP A 481 4.17 20.63 -3.11
CA ASP A 481 5.03 21.26 -2.09
C ASP A 481 5.00 20.53 -0.74
N GLY A 482 4.23 19.42 -0.64
CA GLY A 482 4.06 18.64 0.58
C GLY A 482 3.00 19.20 1.53
N SER A 483 2.42 20.35 1.26
CA SER A 483 1.25 20.82 1.99
C SER A 483 0.04 19.92 1.73
N TYR A 484 -0.90 19.87 2.65
CA TYR A 484 -2.09 19.06 2.46
C TYR A 484 -3.35 19.77 2.94
N ASN A 485 -4.48 19.37 2.35
CA ASN A 485 -5.80 19.81 2.75
C ASN A 485 -6.64 18.56 3.07
N TRP A 486 -7.16 18.51 4.29
CA TRP A 486 -8.04 17.44 4.73
C TRP A 486 -9.48 17.93 4.79
N ARG A 487 -10.40 17.15 4.25
CA ARG A 487 -11.85 17.46 4.19
C ARG A 487 -12.67 16.21 4.50
N GLN A 488 -13.85 16.43 5.02
CA GLN A 488 -14.89 15.42 5.08
C GLN A 488 -15.54 15.34 3.69
N ALA A 489 -15.29 14.25 2.96
CA ALA A 489 -15.88 14.07 1.63
C ALA A 489 -17.37 13.73 1.73
N LEU A 490 -17.74 12.87 2.66
CA LEU A 490 -19.13 12.44 2.85
C LEU A 490 -19.39 12.10 4.32
N ARG A 491 -20.44 12.68 4.86
CA ARG A 491 -20.91 12.38 6.22
C ARG A 491 -22.28 11.72 6.15
N THR A 492 -22.37 10.45 6.47
CA THR A 492 -23.62 9.71 6.44
C THR A 492 -24.14 9.53 7.87
N ASN A 493 -25.15 10.33 8.24
CA ASN A 493 -25.74 10.28 9.59
C ASN A 493 -26.67 9.07 9.78
N GLU A 494 -27.24 8.52 8.72
CA GLU A 494 -28.35 7.57 8.78
C GLU A 494 -28.08 6.26 8.04
N MET A 495 -27.08 6.20 7.15
CA MET A 495 -26.83 5.04 6.30
C MET A 495 -25.41 4.52 6.48
N LYS A 496 -25.24 3.19 6.45
CA LYS A 496 -23.95 2.56 6.30
C LYS A 496 -23.50 2.75 4.85
N MET A 497 -22.43 3.49 4.64
CA MET A 497 -21.91 3.79 3.30
C MET A 497 -20.39 3.74 3.29
N PRO A 498 -19.78 2.58 3.62
CA PRO A 498 -18.32 2.46 3.61
C PRO A 498 -17.77 2.53 2.19
N LEU A 499 -16.63 3.19 2.06
CA LEU A 499 -15.81 3.23 0.86
C LEU A 499 -15.11 1.89 0.69
N TYR A 500 -15.17 1.29 -0.50
CA TYR A 500 -14.28 0.19 -0.89
C TYR A 500 -12.84 0.68 -1.09
N LYS A 501 -11.87 -0.23 -1.03
CA LYS A 501 -10.45 0.08 -1.26
C LYS A 501 -10.14 0.37 -2.74
N THR A 502 -10.91 1.27 -3.34
CA THR A 502 -10.67 1.70 -4.71
C THR A 502 -11.04 3.16 -4.93
N ILE A 503 -10.10 3.90 -5.45
CA ILE A 503 -10.32 5.22 -6.04
C ILE A 503 -9.55 5.34 -7.36
N PHE A 504 -10.00 6.23 -8.21
CA PHE A 504 -9.40 6.45 -9.51
C PHE A 504 -9.45 7.95 -9.86
N LEU A 505 -8.35 8.49 -10.34
CA LEU A 505 -8.30 9.85 -10.87
C LEU A 505 -8.55 9.79 -12.38
N THR A 506 -9.64 10.43 -12.82
CA THR A 506 -10.03 10.48 -14.23
C THR A 506 -9.13 11.43 -15.04
N ASN A 507 -9.21 11.34 -16.36
CA ASN A 507 -8.54 12.28 -17.26
C ASN A 507 -9.06 13.72 -17.06
N THR A 508 -10.31 13.91 -16.63
CA THR A 508 -10.92 15.20 -16.30
C THR A 508 -10.59 15.72 -14.90
N LYS A 509 -9.73 14.98 -14.16
CA LYS A 509 -9.35 15.29 -12.78
C LYS A 509 -10.48 15.14 -11.76
N ASP A 510 -11.48 14.34 -12.07
CA ASP A 510 -12.47 13.93 -11.10
C ASP A 510 -11.96 12.71 -10.32
N ILE A 511 -12.33 12.58 -9.07
CA ILE A 511 -12.07 11.38 -8.27
C ILE A 511 -13.30 10.49 -8.32
N LEU A 512 -13.12 9.27 -8.83
CA LEU A 512 -14.11 8.22 -8.75
C LEU A 512 -13.81 7.32 -7.56
N PHE A 513 -14.86 6.90 -6.88
CA PHE A 513 -14.79 5.97 -5.76
C PHE A 513 -16.02 5.08 -5.75
N MET A 514 -15.92 3.93 -5.10
CA MET A 514 -17.05 3.03 -4.94
C MET A 514 -17.40 2.89 -3.46
N CYS A 515 -18.69 2.95 -3.17
CA CYS A 515 -19.24 2.75 -1.84
C CYS A 515 -20.25 1.60 -1.82
N HIS A 516 -20.33 0.94 -0.69
CA HIS A 516 -21.46 0.09 -0.35
C HIS A 516 -22.56 0.98 0.25
N TRP A 517 -23.78 0.91 -0.26
CA TRP A 517 -24.92 1.71 0.21
C TRP A 517 -26.10 0.80 0.56
N GLU A 518 -26.34 0.57 1.84
CA GLU A 518 -27.29 -0.43 2.33
C GLU A 518 -26.93 -1.81 1.76
N ASP A 519 -27.81 -2.46 0.99
CA ASP A 519 -27.56 -3.74 0.33
C ASP A 519 -27.10 -3.59 -1.14
N ASN A 520 -26.69 -2.38 -1.54
CA ASN A 520 -26.34 -2.03 -2.92
C ASN A 520 -24.94 -1.42 -3.00
N ASN A 521 -24.46 -1.29 -4.23
CA ASN A 521 -23.23 -0.59 -4.54
C ASN A 521 -23.53 0.65 -5.38
N VAL A 522 -22.67 1.65 -5.25
CA VAL A 522 -22.78 2.89 -5.99
C VAL A 522 -21.39 3.43 -6.33
N ILE A 523 -21.25 3.99 -7.52
CA ILE A 523 -20.08 4.76 -7.91
C ILE A 523 -20.31 6.21 -7.57
N GLY A 524 -19.44 6.80 -6.77
CA GLY A 524 -19.42 8.23 -6.48
C GLY A 524 -18.35 8.93 -7.29
N LYS A 525 -18.60 10.20 -7.58
CA LYS A 525 -17.68 11.09 -8.28
C LYS A 525 -17.66 12.46 -7.64
N PHE A 526 -16.50 13.06 -7.47
CA PHE A 526 -16.36 14.45 -7.10
C PHE A 526 -15.21 15.13 -7.85
N GLN A 527 -15.31 16.45 -7.99
CA GLN A 527 -14.32 17.27 -8.68
C GLN A 527 -13.23 17.72 -7.72
N THR A 528 -11.98 17.65 -8.15
CA THR A 528 -10.80 18.07 -7.35
C THR A 528 -10.49 19.58 -7.49
N ARG A 529 -11.40 20.35 -8.11
CA ARG A 529 -11.17 21.78 -8.40
C ARG A 529 -11.14 22.66 -7.17
#